data_c26724791a4181459bd8ab22c99fbcd5
#
_entry.id   c26724791a4181459bd8ab22c99fbcd5
#
_cell.length_a   1.000
_cell.length_b   1.000
_cell.length_c   1.000
_cell.angle_alpha   90.00
_cell.angle_beta   90.00
_cell.angle_gamma   90.00
#
_symmetry.space_group_name_H-M   'P 1'
#
loop_
_entity.id
_entity.type
_entity.pdbx_description
1 polymer ?
#
loop_
_entity_poly.entity_id
_entity_poly.type
_entity_poly.pdbx_seq_one_letter_code
_entity_poly.pdbx_strand_id
1 'polypeptide(L)'
;RVFPPGVGIVHQVNLEHVAQVVQMRDGLCFPDTLVGTDSHTTMVNGLGVMGWGVGGIEAESVMLGQPVSMLIPEVVGFRLIGQLREGVTATDLVLRIVEMLRQKGVVEKFVEFFGIGLSALPLADRATVANMAPEYGATMGFFPIDSETLNYLRNTGRPEELVQRVEIYS
;
A
#
# COMPACT_ATOMS: atom_id res chain seq x y z
N ARG A 1 -17.23 10.32 -6.51
CA ARG A 1 -17.50 10.51 -5.07
C ARG A 1 -16.92 11.84 -4.62
N VAL A 2 -17.60 12.52 -3.70
CA VAL A 2 -17.10 13.72 -3.02
C VAL A 2 -17.00 13.41 -1.54
N PHE A 3 -15.82 13.63 -0.95
CA PHE A 3 -15.58 13.48 0.48
C PHE A 3 -15.52 14.88 1.12
N PRO A 4 -16.29 15.16 2.17
CA PRO A 4 -16.30 16.46 2.82
C PRO A 4 -15.01 16.69 3.62
N PRO A 5 -14.71 17.96 3.96
CA PRO A 5 -13.61 18.29 4.87
C PRO A 5 -13.75 17.55 6.21
N GLY A 6 -12.62 17.17 6.82
CA GLY A 6 -12.58 16.49 8.11
C GLY A 6 -12.69 14.97 8.07
N VAL A 7 -12.82 14.36 6.88
CA VAL A 7 -12.83 12.89 6.73
C VAL A 7 -11.41 12.31 6.72
N GLY A 8 -10.43 13.11 6.42
CA GLY A 8 -9.03 12.74 6.32
C GLY A 8 -8.37 13.29 5.06
N ILE A 9 -7.08 13.02 4.90
CA ILE A 9 -6.35 13.35 3.66
C ILE A 9 -6.67 12.32 2.57
N VAL A 10 -6.35 12.64 1.31
CA VAL A 10 -6.69 11.80 0.15
C VAL A 10 -6.17 10.35 0.26
N HIS A 11 -5.00 10.13 0.84
CA HIS A 11 -4.40 8.79 1.01
C HIS A 11 -5.14 7.98 2.06
N GLN A 12 -5.51 8.60 3.17
CA GLN A 12 -6.32 8.00 4.22
C GLN A 12 -7.72 7.66 3.69
N VAL A 13 -8.33 8.57 2.93
CA VAL A 13 -9.63 8.32 2.30
C VAL A 13 -9.58 7.14 1.33
N ASN A 14 -8.52 7.02 0.53
CA ASN A 14 -8.32 5.85 -0.32
C ASN A 14 -8.21 4.56 0.50
N LEU A 15 -7.38 4.57 1.53
CA LEU A 15 -7.14 3.41 2.38
C LEU A 15 -8.42 2.96 3.10
N GLU A 16 -9.17 3.90 3.70
CA GLU A 16 -10.30 3.59 4.58
C GLU A 16 -11.63 3.44 3.85
N HIS A 17 -11.81 4.07 2.68
CA HIS A 17 -13.13 4.15 2.06
C HIS A 17 -13.20 3.78 0.58
N VAL A 18 -12.14 4.01 -0.19
CA VAL A 18 -12.19 3.92 -1.66
C VAL A 18 -11.57 2.63 -2.17
N ALA A 19 -10.40 2.26 -1.68
CA ALA A 19 -9.68 1.08 -2.13
C ALA A 19 -10.47 -0.21 -1.83
N GLN A 20 -10.56 -1.09 -2.83
CA GLN A 20 -11.33 -2.33 -2.76
C GLN A 20 -10.47 -3.58 -2.64
N VAL A 21 -9.17 -3.47 -2.87
CA VAL A 21 -8.18 -4.56 -2.92
C VAL A 21 -8.39 -5.46 -4.14
N VAL A 22 -9.62 -5.97 -4.34
CA VAL A 22 -10.03 -6.72 -5.52
C VAL A 22 -11.27 -6.05 -6.13
N GLN A 23 -11.11 -5.57 -7.34
CA GLN A 23 -12.18 -5.01 -8.17
C GLN A 23 -12.96 -6.13 -8.85
N MET A 24 -14.23 -5.85 -9.19
CA MET A 24 -15.03 -6.69 -10.07
C MET A 24 -15.71 -5.82 -11.12
N ARG A 25 -15.52 -6.18 -12.39
CA ARG A 25 -16.17 -5.50 -13.53
C ARG A 25 -16.50 -6.55 -14.58
N ASP A 26 -17.72 -6.51 -15.08
CA ASP A 26 -18.21 -7.40 -16.13
C ASP A 26 -17.96 -8.90 -15.86
N GLY A 27 -18.12 -9.31 -14.60
CA GLY A 27 -17.91 -10.69 -14.17
C GLY A 27 -16.44 -11.11 -13.98
N LEU A 28 -15.50 -10.20 -14.19
CA LEU A 28 -14.07 -10.45 -14.01
C LEU A 28 -13.57 -9.80 -12.71
N CYS A 29 -12.79 -10.56 -11.92
CA CYS A 29 -12.07 -10.05 -10.76
C CYS A 29 -10.61 -9.75 -11.13
N PHE A 30 -10.11 -8.63 -10.63
CA PHE A 30 -8.72 -8.20 -10.84
C PHE A 30 -8.24 -7.35 -9.66
N PRO A 31 -6.92 -7.26 -9.43
CA PRO A 31 -6.36 -6.44 -8.36
C PRO A 31 -6.71 -4.97 -8.52
N ASP A 32 -7.02 -4.31 -7.42
CA ASP A 32 -7.16 -2.85 -7.38
C ASP A 32 -5.80 -2.18 -7.51
N THR A 33 -5.76 -1.06 -8.23
CA THR A 33 -4.55 -0.26 -8.42
C THR A 33 -4.87 1.22 -8.28
N LEU A 34 -3.90 2.00 -7.83
CA LEU A 34 -4.00 3.44 -7.66
C LEU A 34 -2.80 4.14 -8.27
N VAL A 35 -3.04 5.14 -9.10
CA VAL A 35 -2.04 6.11 -9.54
C VAL A 35 -2.40 7.47 -8.97
N GLY A 36 -1.47 8.13 -8.32
CA GLY A 36 -1.69 9.42 -7.68
C GLY A 36 -0.53 10.38 -7.85
N THR A 37 -0.82 11.69 -7.78
CA THR A 37 0.15 12.77 -7.95
C THR A 37 1.01 13.04 -6.73
N ASP A 38 0.79 12.31 -5.65
CA ASP A 38 1.44 12.57 -4.36
C ASP A 38 2.43 11.47 -4.01
N SER A 39 3.56 11.84 -3.42
CA SER A 39 4.58 10.91 -2.93
C SER A 39 4.04 9.91 -1.89
N HIS A 40 2.96 10.27 -1.18
CA HIS A 40 2.31 9.42 -0.18
C HIS A 40 1.20 8.52 -0.76
N THR A 41 0.99 8.50 -2.06
CA THR A 41 0.09 7.55 -2.75
C THR A 41 0.43 6.09 -2.40
N THR A 42 1.70 5.82 -2.11
CA THR A 42 2.20 4.52 -1.70
C THR A 42 1.63 3.98 -0.38
N MET A 43 0.96 4.80 0.43
CA MET A 43 0.31 4.37 1.67
C MET A 43 -0.65 3.19 1.45
N VAL A 44 -1.36 3.16 0.32
CA VAL A 44 -2.32 2.11 -0.01
C VAL A 44 -1.68 0.72 -0.22
N ASN A 45 -0.37 0.67 -0.48
CA ASN A 45 0.35 -0.59 -0.59
C ASN A 45 0.35 -1.40 0.73
N GLY A 46 0.14 -0.72 1.86
CA GLY A 46 -0.07 -1.39 3.16
C GLY A 46 -1.33 -2.24 3.20
N LEU A 47 -2.33 -1.93 2.36
CA LEU A 47 -3.58 -2.69 2.20
C LEU A 47 -3.47 -3.83 1.17
N GLY A 48 -2.36 -3.93 0.44
CA GLY A 48 -2.20 -4.87 -0.67
C GLY A 48 -2.76 -4.34 -2.00
N VAL A 49 -2.93 -3.03 -2.12
CA VAL A 49 -3.28 -2.34 -3.37
C VAL A 49 -2.04 -1.71 -3.96
N MET A 50 -1.77 -1.97 -5.24
CA MET A 50 -0.63 -1.36 -5.91
C MET A 50 -0.86 0.14 -6.12
N GLY A 51 -0.27 0.96 -5.26
CA GLY A 51 -0.30 2.41 -5.34
C GLY A 51 1.02 2.97 -5.86
N TRP A 52 0.97 3.72 -6.96
CA TRP A 52 2.13 4.32 -7.59
C TRP A 52 2.01 5.84 -7.57
N GLY A 53 2.95 6.50 -6.89
CA GLY A 53 3.10 7.94 -6.94
C GLY A 53 3.79 8.36 -8.23
N VAL A 54 3.18 9.27 -8.98
CA VAL A 54 3.70 9.79 -10.25
C VAL A 54 3.76 11.31 -10.22
N GLY A 55 4.50 11.90 -11.15
CA GLY A 55 4.50 13.35 -11.33
C GLY A 55 3.16 13.87 -11.89
N GLY A 56 2.97 15.18 -11.82
CA GLY A 56 1.73 15.81 -12.27
C GLY A 56 1.42 15.58 -13.74
N ILE A 57 2.43 15.57 -14.60
CA ILE A 57 2.28 15.35 -16.06
C ILE A 57 1.81 13.92 -16.34
N GLU A 58 2.39 12.92 -15.69
CA GLU A 58 1.98 11.53 -15.84
C GLU A 58 0.55 11.31 -15.34
N ALA A 59 0.20 11.91 -14.20
CA ALA A 59 -1.17 11.82 -13.69
C ALA A 59 -2.19 12.49 -14.61
N GLU A 60 -1.86 13.64 -15.18
CA GLU A 60 -2.69 14.32 -16.18
C GLU A 60 -2.88 13.43 -17.42
N SER A 61 -1.81 12.81 -17.92
CA SER A 61 -1.89 11.86 -19.03
C SER A 61 -2.84 10.71 -18.75
N VAL A 62 -2.75 10.12 -17.54
CA VAL A 62 -3.66 9.04 -17.11
C VAL A 62 -5.10 9.52 -17.04
N MET A 63 -5.37 10.72 -16.50
CA MET A 63 -6.72 11.30 -16.45
C MET A 63 -7.30 11.57 -17.84
N LEU A 64 -6.46 11.88 -18.80
CA LEU A 64 -6.84 12.08 -20.22
C LEU A 64 -6.93 10.77 -21.02
N GLY A 65 -6.69 9.62 -20.37
CA GLY A 65 -6.72 8.31 -21.02
C GLY A 65 -5.52 8.04 -21.94
N GLN A 66 -4.43 8.78 -21.76
CA GLN A 66 -3.21 8.57 -22.53
C GLN A 66 -2.34 7.49 -21.87
N PRO A 67 -1.72 6.59 -22.65
CA PRO A 67 -0.84 5.58 -22.07
C PRO A 67 0.45 6.20 -21.54
N VAL A 68 0.87 5.75 -20.37
CA VAL A 68 2.17 6.08 -19.79
C VAL A 68 3.02 4.81 -19.77
N SER A 69 4.20 4.89 -20.38
CA SER A 69 5.16 3.79 -20.37
C SER A 69 6.03 3.84 -19.12
N MET A 70 6.05 2.75 -18.37
CA MET A 70 6.90 2.59 -17.20
C MET A 70 7.72 1.32 -17.33
N LEU A 71 9.01 1.38 -16.93
CA LEU A 71 9.83 0.19 -16.83
C LEU A 71 9.34 -0.68 -15.67
N ILE A 72 9.33 -2.00 -15.87
CA ILE A 72 9.03 -2.93 -14.78
C ILE A 72 10.19 -2.87 -13.77
N PRO A 73 9.96 -2.44 -12.52
CA PRO A 73 11.02 -2.30 -11.53
C PRO A 73 11.53 -3.65 -11.05
N GLU A 74 12.80 -3.66 -10.61
CA GLU A 74 13.35 -4.77 -9.85
C GLU A 74 12.64 -4.87 -8.48
N VAL A 75 12.37 -6.09 -8.03
CA VAL A 75 11.74 -6.33 -6.71
C VAL A 75 12.80 -6.73 -5.68
N VAL A 76 12.81 -6.02 -4.57
CA VAL A 76 13.66 -6.31 -3.41
C VAL A 76 12.79 -6.81 -2.26
N GLY A 77 13.01 -8.06 -1.85
CA GLY A 77 12.29 -8.64 -0.70
C GLY A 77 12.85 -8.13 0.64
N PHE A 78 11.95 -7.68 1.54
CA PHE A 78 12.28 -7.32 2.93
C PHE A 78 11.58 -8.27 3.88
N ARG A 79 12.35 -9.16 4.51
CA ARG A 79 11.81 -10.19 5.40
C ARG A 79 11.64 -9.68 6.83
N LEU A 80 10.41 -9.72 7.33
CA LEU A 80 10.09 -9.44 8.73
C LEU A 80 10.03 -10.75 9.54
N ILE A 81 10.72 -10.79 10.67
CA ILE A 81 10.77 -11.93 11.58
C ILE A 81 10.57 -11.46 13.03
N GLY A 82 9.91 -12.31 13.84
CA GLY A 82 9.66 -12.00 15.24
C GLY A 82 8.57 -10.94 15.42
N GLN A 83 8.68 -10.20 16.50
CA GLN A 83 7.75 -9.14 16.90
C GLN A 83 8.50 -7.98 17.55
N LEU A 84 7.87 -6.81 17.61
CA LEU A 84 8.42 -5.66 18.31
C LEU A 84 8.58 -5.97 19.81
N ARG A 85 9.69 -5.53 20.38
CA ARG A 85 9.90 -5.63 21.83
C ARG A 85 9.02 -4.63 22.55
N GLU A 86 8.70 -4.89 23.81
CA GLU A 86 8.00 -3.96 24.65
C GLU A 86 8.71 -2.59 24.68
N GLY A 87 7.94 -1.51 24.53
CA GLY A 87 8.45 -0.15 24.46
C GLY A 87 8.96 0.31 23.10
N VAL A 88 9.04 -0.57 22.08
CA VAL A 88 9.39 -0.21 20.71
C VAL A 88 8.11 0.14 19.95
N THR A 89 8.10 1.29 19.30
CA THR A 89 6.96 1.79 18.53
C THR A 89 7.04 1.41 17.06
N ALA A 90 5.92 1.54 16.33
CA ALA A 90 5.90 1.43 14.88
C ALA A 90 6.85 2.45 14.22
N THR A 91 6.98 3.64 14.77
CA THR A 91 7.91 4.67 14.29
C THR A 91 9.36 4.19 14.34
N ASP A 92 9.77 3.55 15.43
CA ASP A 92 11.12 2.99 15.55
C ASP A 92 11.39 1.92 14.47
N LEU A 93 10.40 1.06 14.23
CA LEU A 93 10.47 0.06 13.16
C LEU A 93 10.61 0.72 11.80
N VAL A 94 9.77 1.70 11.49
CA VAL A 94 9.79 2.42 10.21
C VAL A 94 11.13 3.09 9.97
N LEU A 95 11.68 3.80 10.97
CA LEU A 95 12.98 4.45 10.88
C LEU A 95 14.12 3.43 10.63
N ARG A 96 14.04 2.28 11.28
CA ARG A 96 15.02 1.20 11.06
C ARG A 96 14.92 0.61 9.65
N ILE A 97 13.71 0.42 9.14
CA ILE A 97 13.47 -0.03 7.76
C ILE A 97 14.05 0.99 6.76
N VAL A 98 13.77 2.27 6.97
CA VAL A 98 14.31 3.36 6.14
C VAL A 98 15.84 3.31 6.08
N GLU A 99 16.48 3.20 7.24
CA GLU A 99 17.96 3.11 7.33
C GLU A 99 18.50 1.91 6.54
N MET A 100 17.94 0.72 6.78
CA MET A 100 18.40 -0.51 6.11
C MET A 100 18.21 -0.47 4.61
N LEU A 101 17.06 0.00 4.12
CA LEU A 101 16.73 0.07 2.70
C LEU A 101 17.55 1.15 1.98
N ARG A 102 17.83 2.29 2.64
CA ARG A 102 18.76 3.29 2.10
C ARG A 102 20.18 2.73 1.96
N GLN A 103 20.65 1.99 2.94
CA GLN A 103 21.96 1.33 2.87
C GLN A 103 22.00 0.27 1.75
N LYS A 104 20.91 -0.44 1.53
CA LYS A 104 20.78 -1.43 0.45
C LYS A 104 20.75 -0.79 -0.94
N GLY A 105 20.22 0.41 -1.07
CA GLY A 105 20.05 1.09 -2.35
C GLY A 105 18.87 0.53 -3.16
N VAL A 106 17.68 1.03 -2.85
CA VAL A 106 16.41 0.56 -3.46
C VAL A 106 15.76 1.62 -4.36
N VAL A 107 16.54 2.59 -4.83
CA VAL A 107 16.05 3.64 -5.73
C VAL A 107 15.45 3.03 -6.99
N GLU A 108 14.26 3.49 -7.36
CA GLU A 108 13.48 3.00 -8.51
C GLU A 108 13.09 1.53 -8.45
N LYS A 109 13.21 0.88 -7.29
CA LYS A 109 12.81 -0.51 -7.08
C LYS A 109 11.49 -0.61 -6.34
N PHE A 110 10.86 -1.77 -6.43
CA PHE A 110 9.79 -2.17 -5.53
C PHE A 110 10.39 -2.88 -4.32
N VAL A 111 9.87 -2.57 -3.13
CA VAL A 111 10.17 -3.34 -1.92
C VAL A 111 8.94 -4.16 -1.56
N GLU A 112 9.10 -5.47 -1.45
CA GLU A 112 8.03 -6.38 -1.04
C GLU A 112 8.32 -6.88 0.39
N PHE A 113 7.40 -6.61 1.30
CA PHE A 113 7.48 -7.05 2.69
C PHE A 113 6.86 -8.44 2.84
N PHE A 114 7.57 -9.35 3.50
CA PHE A 114 7.12 -10.72 3.70
C PHE A 114 7.67 -11.32 5.01
N GLY A 115 7.21 -12.49 5.37
CA GLY A 115 7.71 -13.26 6.51
C GLY A 115 6.74 -13.32 7.68
N ILE A 116 7.08 -14.16 8.64
CA ILE A 116 6.20 -14.48 9.78
C ILE A 116 5.96 -13.30 10.74
N GLY A 117 6.81 -12.28 10.72
CA GLY A 117 6.64 -11.06 11.51
C GLY A 117 5.48 -10.17 11.04
N LEU A 118 4.94 -10.39 9.84
CA LEU A 118 3.81 -9.62 9.32
C LEU A 118 2.54 -9.77 10.17
N SER A 119 2.29 -10.96 10.72
CA SER A 119 1.11 -11.22 11.55
C SER A 119 1.08 -10.43 12.85
N ALA A 120 2.23 -9.91 13.29
CA ALA A 120 2.35 -9.06 14.48
C ALA A 120 2.28 -7.57 14.14
N LEU A 121 2.10 -7.20 12.86
CA LEU A 121 2.10 -5.83 12.39
C LEU A 121 0.70 -5.44 11.92
N PRO A 122 -0.02 -4.60 12.67
CA PRO A 122 -1.35 -4.14 12.29
C PRO A 122 -1.30 -3.31 11.02
N LEU A 123 -2.40 -3.24 10.30
CA LEU A 123 -2.45 -2.60 8.99
C LEU A 123 -2.06 -1.12 9.02
N ALA A 124 -2.39 -0.40 10.08
CA ALA A 124 -1.98 1.00 10.24
C ALA A 124 -0.46 1.18 10.22
N ASP A 125 0.28 0.25 10.83
CA ASP A 125 1.74 0.27 10.83
C ASP A 125 2.30 -0.10 9.45
N ARG A 126 1.69 -1.08 8.76
CA ARG A 126 2.04 -1.40 7.37
C ARG A 126 1.82 -0.19 6.46
N ALA A 127 0.69 0.50 6.62
CA ALA A 127 0.39 1.71 5.87
C ALA A 127 1.45 2.80 6.12
N THR A 128 1.93 2.94 7.35
CA THR A 128 3.00 3.88 7.70
C THR A 128 4.32 3.51 7.01
N VAL A 129 4.70 2.24 7.04
CA VAL A 129 5.90 1.75 6.33
C VAL A 129 5.77 1.98 4.82
N ALA A 130 4.64 1.64 4.24
CA ALA A 130 4.36 1.81 2.81
C ALA A 130 4.36 3.30 2.40
N ASN A 131 3.80 4.17 3.25
CA ASN A 131 3.76 5.62 3.04
C ASN A 131 5.16 6.23 2.94
N MET A 132 6.13 5.66 3.63
CA MET A 132 7.51 6.13 3.65
C MET A 132 8.39 5.52 2.54
N ALA A 133 7.79 4.94 1.50
CA ALA A 133 8.56 4.43 0.36
C ALA A 133 9.48 5.49 -0.29
N PRO A 134 9.05 6.75 -0.48
CA PRO A 134 9.93 7.79 -0.98
C PRO A 134 11.13 8.08 -0.05
N GLU A 135 10.93 7.99 1.27
CA GLU A 135 11.97 8.25 2.26
C GLU A 135 13.09 7.20 2.22
N TYR A 136 12.78 5.94 1.96
CA TYR A 136 13.84 4.94 1.72
C TYR A 136 14.25 4.84 0.25
N GLY A 137 13.63 5.61 -0.63
CA GLY A 137 14.01 5.77 -2.03
C GLY A 137 13.36 4.76 -2.99
N ALA A 138 12.46 3.91 -2.51
CA ALA A 138 11.77 2.95 -3.36
C ALA A 138 10.56 3.58 -4.06
N THR A 139 10.15 2.97 -5.17
CA THR A 139 8.93 3.35 -5.88
C THR A 139 7.68 2.96 -5.08
N MET A 140 7.72 1.84 -4.37
CA MET A 140 6.67 1.40 -3.45
C MET A 140 7.21 0.43 -2.42
N GLY A 141 6.47 0.29 -1.30
CA GLY A 141 6.67 -0.74 -0.29
C GLY A 141 5.40 -1.56 -0.12
N PHE A 142 5.33 -2.71 -0.76
CA PHE A 142 4.14 -3.52 -0.91
C PHE A 142 4.00 -4.57 0.18
N PHE A 143 2.81 -4.70 0.73
CA PHE A 143 2.44 -5.72 1.72
C PHE A 143 1.47 -6.74 1.12
N PRO A 144 1.56 -8.01 1.50
CA PRO A 144 0.63 -9.02 1.02
C PRO A 144 -0.76 -8.82 1.63
N ILE A 145 -1.76 -9.37 0.94
CA ILE A 145 -3.12 -9.48 1.46
C ILE A 145 -3.15 -10.67 2.42
N ASP A 146 -3.60 -10.45 3.65
CA ASP A 146 -3.71 -11.46 4.67
C ASP A 146 -4.91 -11.20 5.62
N SER A 147 -4.99 -11.91 6.74
CA SER A 147 -6.04 -11.74 7.74
C SER A 147 -6.15 -10.31 8.27
N GLU A 148 -5.03 -9.59 8.41
CA GLU A 148 -5.03 -8.19 8.84
C GLU A 148 -5.68 -7.28 7.80
N THR A 149 -5.47 -7.54 6.52
CA THR A 149 -6.17 -6.84 5.43
C THR A 149 -7.67 -7.07 5.52
N LEU A 150 -8.13 -8.31 5.68
CA LEU A 150 -9.55 -8.64 5.79
C LEU A 150 -10.19 -8.00 7.02
N ASN A 151 -9.51 -8.05 8.17
CA ASN A 151 -9.96 -7.40 9.40
C ASN A 151 -10.10 -5.90 9.23
N TYR A 152 -9.15 -5.27 8.58
CA TYR A 152 -9.18 -3.83 8.30
C TYR A 152 -10.34 -3.45 7.40
N LEU A 153 -10.59 -4.21 6.34
CA LEU A 153 -11.74 -3.99 5.45
C LEU A 153 -13.08 -4.07 6.21
N ARG A 154 -13.24 -5.06 7.10
CA ARG A 154 -14.44 -5.17 7.96
C ARG A 154 -14.56 -3.98 8.91
N ASN A 155 -13.48 -3.64 9.60
CA ASN A 155 -13.45 -2.55 10.59
C ASN A 155 -13.69 -1.17 9.97
N THR A 156 -13.37 -0.99 8.70
CA THR A 156 -13.62 0.25 7.94
C THR A 156 -14.93 0.22 7.14
N GLY A 157 -15.80 -0.74 7.42
CA GLY A 157 -17.17 -0.78 6.92
C GLY A 157 -17.31 -1.20 5.45
N ARG A 158 -16.35 -1.96 4.91
CA ARG A 158 -16.52 -2.58 3.59
C ARG A 158 -17.57 -3.67 3.66
N PRO A 159 -18.43 -3.82 2.61
CA PRO A 159 -19.41 -4.89 2.57
C PRO A 159 -18.76 -6.27 2.68
N GLU A 160 -19.39 -7.20 3.41
CA GLU A 160 -18.84 -8.56 3.59
C GLU A 160 -18.67 -9.30 2.25
N GLU A 161 -19.49 -9.00 1.25
CA GLU A 161 -19.32 -9.53 -0.12
C GLU A 161 -17.96 -9.15 -0.72
N LEU A 162 -17.49 -7.92 -0.48
CA LEU A 162 -16.16 -7.49 -0.92
C LEU A 162 -15.07 -8.25 -0.15
N VAL A 163 -15.22 -8.40 1.16
CA VAL A 163 -14.24 -9.09 2.00
C VAL A 163 -14.09 -10.55 1.56
N GLN A 164 -15.21 -11.24 1.32
CA GLN A 164 -15.20 -12.61 0.81
C GLN A 164 -14.57 -12.71 -0.59
N ARG A 165 -14.83 -11.73 -1.45
CA ARG A 165 -14.18 -11.67 -2.77
C ARG A 165 -12.66 -11.55 -2.64
N VAL A 166 -12.19 -10.69 -1.75
CA VAL A 166 -10.75 -10.53 -1.49
C VAL A 166 -10.16 -11.83 -0.95
N GLU A 167 -10.81 -12.47 0.01
CA GLU A 167 -10.36 -13.73 0.62
C GLU A 167 -10.27 -14.88 -0.38
N ILE A 168 -11.23 -14.97 -1.32
CA ILE A 168 -11.23 -16.04 -2.34
C ILE A 168 -10.19 -15.76 -3.44
N TYR A 169 -9.96 -14.49 -3.76
CA TYR A 169 -9.07 -14.09 -4.84
C TYR A 169 -7.60 -14.17 -4.45
N SER A 170 -7.24 -13.86 -3.19
CA SER A 170 -5.86 -13.81 -2.68
C SER A 170 -5.39 -15.12 -2.07
#